data_3df0c3a52990a4fabd12d5788d67863b
#
_entry.id   3df0c3a52990a4fabd12d5788d67863b
#
_cell.length_a   1.000
_cell.length_b   1.000
_cell.length_c   1.000
_cell.angle_alpha   90.00
_cell.angle_beta   90.00
_cell.angle_gamma   90.00
#
_symmetry.space_group_name_H-M   'P 1'
#
loop_
_entity.id
_entity.type
_entity.pdbx_description
1 polymer ?
#
loop_
_entity_poly.entity_id
_entity_poly.type
_entity_poly.pdbx_seq_one_letter_code
_entity_poly.pdbx_strand_id
1 'polypeptide(L)'
;MRMDWEKMSAGDPAASGSRKLIFAADWAPIRRFESVMADDPAGCYGDVLPLLQSADLRIVNFECTLSGEGTPVTKGGPNLSAAEKHLACLKAGGFEIASLANNHIFDYGPAGFQATCRALDGLSVRYFGAGMDLAEAQKPLTVELDGLRIGFCGFTEGHDLSGAGENTPGVAPWRPEQVCRQVAELRQSCDLVFVVPHSGIEFSAWPAPYCIDAYRRIAEARPDAVIAHHPHVPQGMEFYRGVPIFYSLGNFLFYQNTKLIHRKHGFLVELSAGKDGLRGFRLHPYGIDDRGVHLLKGADRTAFGRLLEKLSRPFAGDPYDGYYGTLKERWHSGYAAGEFRKAAGQFDTDPVKAAALFRNRMTTLQHTALWIPMFDRVARGTIDDAPEWSTAMEHEFMTAEIDGAGPAGG
;
A
#
# COMPACT_ATOMS: atom_id res chain seq x y z
N MET A 1 2.40 21.26 -10.28
CA MET A 1 3.49 20.45 -10.88
C MET A 1 2.98 19.66 -12.08
N ARG A 2 3.87 19.16 -12.93
CA ARG A 2 3.57 18.23 -14.04
C ARG A 2 4.60 17.11 -14.01
N MET A 3 4.17 15.88 -14.30
CA MET A 3 5.04 14.71 -14.35
C MET A 3 5.92 14.70 -15.60
N ASP A 4 7.21 14.47 -15.42
CA ASP A 4 8.18 14.09 -16.45
C ASP A 4 8.42 12.59 -16.34
N TRP A 5 7.77 11.79 -17.21
CA TRP A 5 7.80 10.34 -17.12
C TRP A 5 9.16 9.73 -17.48
N GLU A 6 9.96 10.38 -18.33
CA GLU A 6 11.32 9.91 -18.67
C GLU A 6 12.24 10.00 -17.45
N LYS A 7 12.14 11.09 -16.71
CA LYS A 7 12.89 11.29 -15.44
C LYS A 7 12.21 10.63 -14.25
N MET A 8 10.92 10.28 -14.38
CA MET A 8 10.06 9.87 -13.28
C MET A 8 10.09 10.87 -12.11
N SER A 9 9.88 12.14 -12.42
CA SER A 9 9.93 13.24 -11.45
C SER A 9 8.95 14.35 -11.79
N ALA A 10 8.62 15.17 -10.80
CA ALA A 10 7.83 16.37 -10.98
C ALA A 10 8.34 17.49 -10.08
N GLY A 11 8.15 18.75 -10.48
CA GLY A 11 8.68 19.91 -9.77
C GLY A 11 10.21 19.96 -9.77
N ASP A 12 10.79 20.44 -8.68
CA ASP A 12 12.24 20.48 -8.46
C ASP A 12 12.65 19.54 -7.30
N PRO A 13 12.93 18.25 -7.60
CA PRO A 13 13.34 17.28 -6.57
C PRO A 13 14.74 17.53 -5.99
N ALA A 14 15.50 18.47 -6.55
CA ALA A 14 16.83 18.87 -6.09
C ALA A 14 16.87 20.30 -5.51
N ALA A 15 15.70 20.87 -5.20
CA ALA A 15 15.59 22.24 -4.71
C ALA A 15 16.49 22.49 -3.48
N SER A 16 17.31 23.55 -3.54
CA SER A 16 18.22 23.91 -2.47
C SER A 16 17.47 24.21 -1.16
N GLY A 17 18.02 23.76 -0.04
CA GLY A 17 17.41 23.94 1.29
C GLY A 17 16.15 23.11 1.54
N SER A 18 15.84 22.13 0.66
CA SER A 18 14.79 21.16 0.91
C SER A 18 15.27 20.04 1.83
N ARG A 19 14.31 19.41 2.53
CA ARG A 19 14.47 18.12 3.18
C ARG A 19 13.99 17.01 2.26
N LYS A 20 14.70 15.91 2.28
CA LYS A 20 14.41 14.71 1.51
C LYS A 20 13.64 13.71 2.37
N LEU A 21 12.41 13.41 1.99
CA LEU A 21 11.59 12.40 2.63
C LEU A 21 11.43 11.21 1.67
N ILE A 22 11.60 9.99 2.15
CA ILE A 22 11.37 8.78 1.34
C ILE A 22 10.21 7.98 1.93
N PHE A 23 9.21 7.73 1.10
CA PHE A 23 8.14 6.78 1.39
C PHE A 23 8.43 5.46 0.68
N ALA A 24 8.53 4.39 1.48
CA ALA A 24 8.61 3.03 1.00
C ALA A 24 7.23 2.35 1.05
N ALA A 25 7.09 1.28 0.27
CA ALA A 25 5.86 0.53 0.13
C ALA A 25 5.67 -0.52 1.24
N ASP A 26 4.93 -1.62 0.96
CA ASP A 26 4.55 -2.64 1.91
C ASP A 26 5.76 -3.45 2.39
N TRP A 27 5.95 -3.52 3.70
CA TRP A 27 7.06 -4.19 4.36
C TRP A 27 6.55 -5.25 5.33
N ALA A 28 6.94 -6.50 5.12
CA ALA A 28 6.74 -7.60 6.06
C ALA A 28 7.79 -8.70 5.87
N PRO A 29 8.42 -9.20 6.94
CA PRO A 29 9.40 -10.29 6.90
C PRO A 29 8.69 -11.63 6.80
N ILE A 30 8.09 -11.91 5.65
CA ILE A 30 7.26 -13.10 5.42
C ILE A 30 7.88 -14.04 4.40
N ARG A 31 7.57 -15.33 4.52
CA ARG A 31 7.99 -16.38 3.58
C ARG A 31 9.50 -16.40 3.40
N ARG A 32 10.00 -16.27 2.16
CA ARG A 32 11.42 -16.24 1.85
C ARG A 32 12.18 -15.16 2.62
N PHE A 33 11.55 -14.02 2.88
CA PHE A 33 12.22 -12.91 3.57
C PHE A 33 12.38 -13.12 5.08
N GLU A 34 11.73 -14.10 5.70
CA GLU A 34 11.98 -14.44 7.11
C GLU A 34 13.46 -14.79 7.35
N SER A 35 14.07 -15.64 6.49
CA SER A 35 15.48 -15.98 6.61
C SER A 35 16.38 -14.84 6.10
N VAL A 36 16.09 -14.28 4.93
CA VAL A 36 16.94 -13.24 4.31
C VAL A 36 17.11 -12.04 5.23
N MET A 37 16.01 -11.52 5.80
CA MET A 37 16.06 -10.36 6.68
C MET A 37 16.67 -10.65 8.05
N ALA A 38 16.65 -11.92 8.50
CA ALA A 38 17.29 -12.33 9.74
C ALA A 38 18.81 -12.54 9.56
N ASP A 39 19.22 -13.08 8.41
CA ASP A 39 20.62 -13.46 8.14
C ASP A 39 21.47 -12.26 7.69
N ASP A 40 20.87 -11.38 6.85
CA ASP A 40 21.53 -10.15 6.37
C ASP A 40 20.56 -8.96 6.34
N PRO A 41 20.30 -8.33 7.50
CA PRO A 41 19.34 -7.25 7.63
C PRO A 41 19.60 -6.02 6.74
N ALA A 42 20.84 -5.75 6.39
CA ALA A 42 21.21 -4.62 5.54
C ALA A 42 21.25 -5.03 4.06
N GLY A 43 21.74 -6.24 3.76
CA GLY A 43 21.89 -6.72 2.39
C GLY A 43 20.58 -6.91 1.64
N CYS A 44 19.46 -7.16 2.36
CA CYS A 44 18.14 -7.25 1.72
C CYS A 44 17.66 -5.96 1.04
N TYR A 45 18.28 -4.81 1.33
CA TYR A 45 18.02 -3.54 0.64
C TYR A 45 18.84 -3.37 -0.64
N GLY A 46 19.90 -4.17 -0.85
CA GLY A 46 20.75 -4.07 -2.04
C GLY A 46 21.23 -2.64 -2.31
N ASP A 47 21.14 -2.20 -3.55
CA ASP A 47 21.52 -0.85 -3.97
C ASP A 47 20.45 0.23 -3.71
N VAL A 48 19.34 -0.14 -3.08
CA VAL A 48 18.36 0.80 -2.52
C VAL A 48 18.86 1.41 -1.21
N LEU A 49 19.72 0.71 -0.44
CA LEU A 49 20.18 1.16 0.87
C LEU A 49 20.86 2.54 0.85
N PRO A 50 21.79 2.84 -0.07
CA PRO A 50 22.39 4.18 -0.16
C PRO A 50 21.37 5.30 -0.43
N LEU A 51 20.32 5.00 -1.19
CA LEU A 51 19.23 5.95 -1.41
C LEU A 51 18.47 6.23 -0.11
N LEU A 52 18.08 5.20 0.63
CA LEU A 52 17.45 5.35 1.94
C LEU A 52 18.35 6.15 2.90
N GLN A 53 19.62 5.84 2.98
CA GLN A 53 20.60 6.54 3.84
C GLN A 53 20.78 8.01 3.46
N SER A 54 20.50 8.39 2.22
CA SER A 54 20.57 9.79 1.76
C SER A 54 19.37 10.64 2.16
N ALA A 55 18.32 10.05 2.73
CA ALA A 55 17.12 10.77 3.13
C ALA A 55 17.25 11.38 4.53
N ASP A 56 16.53 12.49 4.75
CA ASP A 56 16.42 13.11 6.08
C ASP A 56 15.32 12.42 6.92
N LEU A 57 14.33 11.78 6.28
CA LEU A 57 13.23 11.06 6.94
C LEU A 57 12.72 9.90 6.07
N ARG A 58 12.52 8.73 6.66
CA ARG A 58 12.04 7.51 5.97
C ARG A 58 10.77 6.98 6.60
N ILE A 59 9.77 6.73 5.76
CA ILE A 59 8.45 6.27 6.12
C ILE A 59 8.19 4.94 5.42
N VAL A 60 7.61 3.97 6.13
CA VAL A 60 7.27 2.65 5.58
C VAL A 60 5.85 2.23 5.99
N ASN A 61 5.15 1.48 5.14
CA ASN A 61 3.95 0.75 5.53
C ASN A 61 4.37 -0.57 6.18
N PHE A 62 4.28 -0.65 7.52
CA PHE A 62 4.65 -1.84 8.30
C PHE A 62 3.47 -2.81 8.34
N GLU A 63 3.39 -3.70 7.35
CA GLU A 63 2.24 -4.54 7.06
C GLU A 63 2.34 -5.94 7.66
N CYS A 64 2.62 -6.01 8.94
CA CYS A 64 2.58 -7.23 9.74
C CYS A 64 2.44 -6.88 11.21
N THR A 65 2.32 -7.90 12.07
CA THR A 65 2.39 -7.73 13.52
C THR A 65 3.53 -8.58 14.07
N LEU A 66 4.03 -8.28 15.25
CA LEU A 66 4.82 -9.27 15.98
C LEU A 66 3.86 -10.29 16.60
N SER A 67 4.18 -11.58 16.48
CA SER A 67 3.37 -12.62 17.12
C SER A 67 3.36 -12.46 18.64
N GLY A 68 4.52 -12.18 19.24
CA GLY A 68 4.66 -11.93 20.65
C GLY A 68 3.90 -12.97 21.51
N GLU A 69 3.04 -12.48 22.38
CA GLU A 69 2.12 -13.28 23.23
C GLU A 69 0.72 -13.43 22.59
N GLY A 70 0.52 -12.89 21.38
CA GLY A 70 -0.75 -12.94 20.67
C GLY A 70 -1.04 -14.30 20.05
N THR A 71 -2.31 -14.52 19.74
CA THR A 71 -2.78 -15.70 18.99
C THR A 71 -3.35 -15.26 17.63
N PRO A 72 -3.17 -16.06 16.56
CA PRO A 72 -3.72 -15.74 15.25
C PRO A 72 -5.23 -15.54 15.31
N VAL A 73 -5.71 -14.44 14.75
CA VAL A 73 -7.16 -14.17 14.66
C VAL A 73 -7.79 -14.98 13.52
N THR A 74 -9.07 -15.34 13.65
CA THR A 74 -9.82 -15.99 12.60
C THR A 74 -10.26 -14.97 11.55
N LYS A 75 -9.62 -14.98 10.38
CA LYS A 75 -9.87 -14.06 9.26
C LYS A 75 -9.88 -14.78 7.91
N GLY A 76 -10.40 -14.11 6.86
CA GLY A 76 -10.48 -14.66 5.50
C GLY A 76 -9.11 -14.85 4.86
N GLY A 77 -8.22 -13.88 5.01
CA GLY A 77 -6.84 -13.90 4.50
C GLY A 77 -5.85 -14.68 5.37
N PRO A 78 -4.55 -14.66 5.04
CA PRO A 78 -3.49 -15.20 5.90
C PRO A 78 -3.26 -14.29 7.11
N ASN A 79 -2.71 -14.84 8.19
CA ASN A 79 -2.15 -14.08 9.29
C ASN A 79 -0.65 -13.85 9.01
N LEU A 80 -0.22 -12.59 9.02
CA LEU A 80 1.18 -12.22 8.82
C LEU A 80 1.82 -11.81 10.14
N SER A 81 2.97 -12.41 10.47
CA SER A 81 3.71 -12.06 11.67
C SER A 81 5.21 -11.98 11.43
N ALA A 82 5.86 -11.10 12.19
CA ALA A 82 7.30 -10.98 12.30
C ALA A 82 7.78 -11.52 13.65
N ALA A 83 9.02 -12.01 13.70
CA ALA A 83 9.74 -12.15 14.94
C ALA A 83 10.55 -10.86 15.21
N GLU A 84 10.80 -10.55 16.47
CA GLU A 84 11.51 -9.31 16.88
C GLU A 84 12.89 -9.17 16.21
N LYS A 85 13.60 -10.28 15.96
CA LYS A 85 14.90 -10.29 15.24
C LYS A 85 14.83 -9.63 13.86
N HIS A 86 13.69 -9.66 13.17
CA HIS A 86 13.53 -9.08 11.84
C HIS A 86 13.51 -7.53 11.87
N LEU A 87 13.25 -6.93 13.04
CA LEU A 87 13.30 -5.48 13.20
C LEU A 87 14.71 -4.90 13.03
N ALA A 88 15.74 -5.73 13.13
CA ALA A 88 17.11 -5.35 12.74
C ALA A 88 17.18 -4.87 11.29
N CYS A 89 16.36 -5.45 10.38
CA CYS A 89 16.23 -5.00 9.01
C CYS A 89 15.58 -3.61 8.94
N LEU A 90 14.48 -3.38 9.66
CA LEU A 90 13.85 -2.05 9.72
C LEU A 90 14.83 -0.97 10.17
N LYS A 91 15.62 -1.26 11.21
CA LYS A 91 16.71 -0.40 11.70
C LYS A 91 17.81 -0.19 10.67
N ALA A 92 18.22 -1.23 9.94
CA ALA A 92 19.26 -1.14 8.91
C ALA A 92 18.84 -0.24 7.75
N GLY A 93 17.54 -0.26 7.36
CA GLY A 93 16.95 0.67 6.40
C GLY A 93 16.83 2.10 6.90
N GLY A 94 16.99 2.33 8.21
CA GLY A 94 16.94 3.64 8.84
C GLY A 94 15.55 4.24 8.94
N PHE A 95 14.49 3.41 8.93
CA PHE A 95 13.11 3.90 9.02
C PHE A 95 12.80 4.50 10.40
N GLU A 96 12.29 5.74 10.40
CA GLU A 96 11.91 6.48 11.60
C GLU A 96 10.40 6.50 11.83
N ILE A 97 9.60 6.22 10.77
CA ILE A 97 8.14 6.26 10.85
C ILE A 97 7.55 5.03 10.19
N ALA A 98 6.60 4.39 10.87
CA ALA A 98 5.81 3.27 10.39
C ALA A 98 4.31 3.63 10.33
N SER A 99 3.67 3.46 9.16
CA SER A 99 2.22 3.39 9.07
C SER A 99 1.76 2.02 9.55
N LEU A 100 0.87 1.98 10.53
CA LEU A 100 0.21 0.78 11.05
C LEU A 100 -1.26 0.69 10.62
N ALA A 101 -1.72 1.65 9.80
CA ALA A 101 -3.07 1.64 9.24
C ALA A 101 -3.18 0.61 8.12
N ASN A 102 -3.15 -0.69 8.43
CA ASN A 102 -3.26 -1.77 7.45
C ASN A 102 -4.03 -2.98 8.01
N ASN A 103 -4.37 -3.92 7.13
CA ASN A 103 -5.20 -5.08 7.44
C ASN A 103 -4.46 -6.22 8.16
N HIS A 104 -3.14 -6.08 8.45
CA HIS A 104 -2.32 -7.13 9.06
C HIS A 104 -1.81 -6.81 10.47
N ILE A 105 -1.92 -5.56 10.93
CA ILE A 105 -1.36 -5.14 12.23
C ILE A 105 -2.03 -5.81 13.43
N PHE A 106 -3.28 -6.27 13.30
CA PHE A 106 -4.02 -7.01 14.32
C PHE A 106 -4.14 -8.51 14.05
N ASP A 107 -3.33 -9.08 13.19
CA ASP A 107 -3.36 -10.51 12.85
C ASP A 107 -3.13 -11.45 14.04
N TYR A 108 -2.50 -10.95 15.10
CA TYR A 108 -2.31 -11.65 16.38
C TYR A 108 -3.02 -10.93 17.53
N GLY A 109 -4.10 -10.25 17.22
CA GLY A 109 -4.95 -9.55 18.17
C GLY A 109 -4.27 -8.39 18.90
N PRO A 110 -4.90 -7.86 19.96
CA PRO A 110 -4.37 -6.73 20.72
C PRO A 110 -3.01 -6.98 21.36
N ALA A 111 -2.73 -8.23 21.78
CA ALA A 111 -1.43 -8.57 22.38
C ALA A 111 -0.30 -8.50 21.35
N GLY A 112 -0.51 -9.00 20.12
CA GLY A 112 0.44 -8.87 19.01
C GLY A 112 0.67 -7.40 18.63
N PHE A 113 -0.39 -6.60 18.54
CA PHE A 113 -0.29 -5.17 18.29
C PHE A 113 0.55 -4.45 19.37
N GLN A 114 0.28 -4.70 20.66
CA GLN A 114 1.04 -4.09 21.75
C GLN A 114 2.52 -4.55 21.74
N ALA A 115 2.80 -5.83 21.41
CA ALA A 115 4.16 -6.30 21.25
C ALA A 115 4.88 -5.56 20.11
N THR A 116 4.19 -5.32 19.00
CA THR A 116 4.70 -4.54 17.87
C THR A 116 5.02 -3.10 18.28
N CYS A 117 4.11 -2.44 19.00
CA CYS A 117 4.34 -1.07 19.47
C CYS A 117 5.56 -0.98 20.39
N ARG A 118 5.66 -1.88 21.39
CA ARG A 118 6.84 -1.91 22.29
C ARG A 118 8.16 -2.10 21.55
N ALA A 119 8.17 -2.95 20.53
CA ALA A 119 9.35 -3.22 19.76
C ALA A 119 9.75 -2.04 18.84
N LEU A 120 8.78 -1.35 18.22
CA LEU A 120 9.00 -0.12 17.47
C LEU A 120 9.51 1.02 18.38
N ASP A 121 8.94 1.16 19.57
CA ASP A 121 9.39 2.12 20.59
C ASP A 121 10.86 1.85 20.98
N GLY A 122 11.23 0.57 21.17
CA GLY A 122 12.61 0.15 21.45
C GLY A 122 13.61 0.51 20.34
N LEU A 123 13.15 0.68 19.11
CA LEU A 123 13.94 1.15 17.97
C LEU A 123 13.83 2.67 17.73
N SER A 124 13.04 3.38 18.54
CA SER A 124 12.70 4.78 18.34
C SER A 124 11.97 5.04 17.00
N VAL A 125 11.26 4.04 16.48
CA VAL A 125 10.39 4.17 15.30
C VAL A 125 9.02 4.65 15.76
N ARG A 126 8.60 5.80 15.29
CA ARG A 126 7.27 6.36 15.58
C ARG A 126 6.23 5.77 14.65
N TYR A 127 4.99 5.69 15.08
CA TYR A 127 3.92 5.06 14.29
C TYR A 127 2.58 5.78 14.45
N PHE A 128 1.66 5.49 13.54
CA PHE A 128 0.31 6.03 13.49
C PHE A 128 -0.64 5.07 12.77
N GLY A 129 -1.96 5.27 12.93
CA GLY A 129 -2.99 4.60 12.15
C GLY A 129 -3.58 3.33 12.77
N ALA A 130 -3.19 2.99 14.01
CA ALA A 130 -3.77 1.91 14.80
C ALA A 130 -3.70 2.26 16.29
N GLY A 131 -4.55 1.66 17.12
CA GLY A 131 -4.61 1.97 18.56
C GLY A 131 -5.44 0.98 19.34
N MET A 132 -5.46 1.16 20.67
CA MET A 132 -6.26 0.35 21.60
C MET A 132 -7.73 0.80 21.65
N ASP A 133 -8.03 1.96 21.06
CA ASP A 133 -9.36 2.49 20.83
C ASP A 133 -9.39 3.38 19.59
N LEU A 134 -10.56 3.91 19.24
CA LEU A 134 -10.76 4.76 18.10
C LEU A 134 -9.96 6.07 18.17
N ALA A 135 -9.83 6.66 19.35
CA ALA A 135 -9.13 7.93 19.54
C ALA A 135 -7.63 7.77 19.29
N GLU A 136 -7.04 6.70 19.83
CA GLU A 136 -5.64 6.35 19.57
C GLU A 136 -5.42 6.00 18.11
N ALA A 137 -6.25 5.15 17.51
CA ALA A 137 -6.13 4.71 16.13
C ALA A 137 -6.17 5.89 15.14
N GLN A 138 -7.02 6.88 15.39
CA GLN A 138 -7.18 8.07 14.56
C GLN A 138 -6.22 9.20 14.90
N LYS A 139 -5.41 9.07 15.95
CA LYS A 139 -4.49 10.13 16.38
C LYS A 139 -3.42 10.37 15.31
N PRO A 140 -3.32 11.60 14.74
CA PRO A 140 -2.25 11.92 13.81
C PRO A 140 -0.88 11.91 14.52
N LEU A 141 0.16 11.53 13.75
CA LEU A 141 1.53 11.68 14.19
C LEU A 141 2.07 13.04 13.74
N THR A 142 2.71 13.77 14.64
CA THR A 142 3.47 14.98 14.31
C THR A 142 4.95 14.78 14.65
N VAL A 143 5.84 15.18 13.73
CA VAL A 143 7.28 15.09 13.90
C VAL A 143 7.95 16.41 13.57
N GLU A 144 9.08 16.69 14.23
CA GLU A 144 9.96 17.82 13.93
C GLU A 144 11.19 17.30 13.17
N LEU A 145 11.52 17.94 12.06
CA LEU A 145 12.70 17.66 11.24
C LEU A 145 13.39 18.98 10.86
N ASP A 146 14.46 19.33 11.56
CA ASP A 146 15.27 20.54 11.30
C ASP A 146 14.42 21.81 11.13
N GLY A 147 13.45 22.01 12.01
CA GLY A 147 12.56 23.15 12.03
C GLY A 147 11.38 23.07 11.07
N LEU A 148 11.18 21.92 10.41
CA LEU A 148 9.94 21.57 9.71
C LEU A 148 9.05 20.75 10.64
N ARG A 149 7.79 21.13 10.78
CA ARG A 149 6.78 20.34 11.47
C ARG A 149 5.93 19.58 10.47
N ILE A 150 5.95 18.25 10.57
CA ILE A 150 5.36 17.34 9.59
C ILE A 150 4.26 16.50 10.26
N GLY A 151 3.06 16.52 9.70
CA GLY A 151 1.92 15.74 10.14
C GLY A 151 1.65 14.53 9.25
N PHE A 152 1.29 13.41 9.87
CA PHE A 152 0.90 12.17 9.19
C PHE A 152 -0.45 11.68 9.74
N CYS A 153 -1.34 11.27 8.85
CA CYS A 153 -2.53 10.51 9.19
C CYS A 153 -2.68 9.33 8.22
N GLY A 154 -3.14 8.19 8.76
CA GLY A 154 -3.37 6.97 8.02
C GLY A 154 -4.74 6.38 8.34
N PHE A 155 -5.30 5.63 7.42
CA PHE A 155 -6.57 4.93 7.59
C PHE A 155 -6.64 3.74 6.63
N THR A 156 -7.49 2.77 6.96
CA THR A 156 -7.69 1.59 6.13
C THR A 156 -9.15 1.17 6.10
N GLU A 157 -9.53 0.39 5.09
CA GLU A 157 -10.89 -0.15 4.97
C GLU A 157 -11.25 -1.21 6.05
N GLY A 158 -10.28 -1.64 6.86
CA GLY A 158 -10.53 -2.51 7.99
C GLY A 158 -11.03 -3.89 7.59
N HIS A 159 -10.16 -4.71 7.02
CA HIS A 159 -10.46 -6.09 6.69
C HIS A 159 -10.90 -6.88 7.94
N ASP A 160 -11.83 -7.80 7.75
CA ASP A 160 -12.30 -8.72 8.78
C ASP A 160 -12.76 -8.04 10.10
N LEU A 161 -13.32 -6.81 9.99
CA LEU A 161 -13.83 -6.02 11.12
C LEU A 161 -12.73 -5.51 12.07
N SER A 162 -11.51 -5.35 11.59
CA SER A 162 -10.37 -4.86 12.39
C SER A 162 -10.37 -3.33 12.65
N GLY A 163 -11.38 -2.62 12.19
CA GLY A 163 -11.53 -1.18 12.48
C GLY A 163 -11.74 -0.89 13.97
N ALA A 164 -11.03 0.10 14.50
CA ALA A 164 -11.16 0.51 15.90
C ALA A 164 -12.57 1.05 16.22
N GLY A 165 -13.07 0.69 17.39
CA GLY A 165 -14.28 1.25 18.01
C GLY A 165 -13.94 2.12 19.23
N GLU A 166 -14.96 2.75 19.84
CA GLU A 166 -14.76 3.64 20.99
C GLU A 166 -13.96 3.00 22.14
N ASN A 167 -14.16 1.70 22.38
CA ASN A 167 -13.49 0.93 23.43
C ASN A 167 -12.95 -0.40 22.91
N THR A 168 -12.67 -0.49 21.61
CA THR A 168 -12.14 -1.70 20.98
C THR A 168 -10.91 -1.38 20.16
N PRO A 169 -9.80 -2.14 20.38
CA PRO A 169 -8.58 -2.02 19.59
C PRO A 169 -8.83 -2.23 18.09
N GLY A 170 -8.07 -1.53 17.28
CA GLY A 170 -8.16 -1.68 15.83
C GLY A 170 -7.37 -0.63 15.08
N VAL A 171 -7.53 -0.66 13.78
CA VAL A 171 -6.95 0.31 12.84
C VAL A 171 -7.85 1.53 12.69
N ALA A 172 -7.28 2.67 12.28
CA ALA A 172 -8.04 3.86 11.91
C ALA A 172 -8.98 3.50 10.74
N PRO A 173 -10.32 3.53 10.94
CA PRO A 173 -11.27 3.00 9.99
C PRO A 173 -11.48 3.93 8.79
N TRP A 174 -12.05 3.38 7.71
CA TRP A 174 -12.38 4.09 6.47
C TRP A 174 -13.42 5.18 6.70
N ARG A 175 -12.95 6.38 7.02
CA ARG A 175 -13.77 7.58 7.25
C ARG A 175 -13.14 8.81 6.57
N PRO A 176 -13.22 8.93 5.23
CA PRO A 176 -12.54 10.00 4.46
C PRO A 176 -12.85 11.41 4.99
N GLU A 177 -14.09 11.69 5.41
CA GLU A 177 -14.46 12.99 5.98
C GLU A 177 -13.76 13.29 7.30
N GLN A 178 -13.51 12.28 8.13
CA GLN A 178 -12.72 12.44 9.35
C GLN A 178 -11.25 12.76 9.00
N VAL A 179 -10.71 12.09 7.99
CA VAL A 179 -9.35 12.38 7.50
C VAL A 179 -9.25 13.80 6.95
N CYS A 180 -10.25 14.29 6.20
CA CYS A 180 -10.31 15.69 5.76
C CYS A 180 -10.25 16.67 6.95
N ARG A 181 -10.97 16.40 8.05
CA ARG A 181 -10.90 17.24 9.26
C ARG A 181 -9.50 17.19 9.89
N GLN A 182 -8.91 16.00 10.01
CA GLN A 182 -7.54 15.85 10.54
C GLN A 182 -6.51 16.61 9.69
N VAL A 183 -6.60 16.55 8.36
CA VAL A 183 -5.74 17.33 7.47
C VAL A 183 -5.91 18.83 7.73
N ALA A 184 -7.16 19.31 7.84
CA ALA A 184 -7.43 20.72 8.11
C ALA A 184 -6.90 21.18 9.48
N GLU A 185 -6.96 20.34 10.50
CA GLU A 185 -6.39 20.59 11.83
C GLU A 185 -4.86 20.60 11.80
N LEU A 186 -4.24 19.61 11.16
CA LEU A 186 -2.79 19.54 11.01
C LEU A 186 -2.22 20.75 10.24
N ARG A 187 -2.93 21.22 9.22
CA ARG A 187 -2.53 22.43 8.46
C ARG A 187 -2.44 23.69 9.29
N GLN A 188 -3.07 23.76 10.47
CA GLN A 188 -2.97 24.92 11.37
C GLN A 188 -1.64 24.96 12.12
N SER A 189 -0.93 23.81 12.20
CA SER A 189 0.25 23.68 13.04
C SER A 189 1.44 22.97 12.37
N CYS A 190 1.26 22.39 11.19
CA CYS A 190 2.31 21.68 10.45
C CYS A 190 2.63 22.38 9.14
N ASP A 191 3.91 22.43 8.79
CA ASP A 191 4.40 22.91 7.49
C ASP A 191 4.03 21.94 6.36
N LEU A 192 4.08 20.63 6.67
CA LEU A 192 3.77 19.55 5.72
C LEU A 192 2.74 18.58 6.32
N VAL A 193 1.84 18.07 5.49
CA VAL A 193 0.84 17.07 5.89
C VAL A 193 0.76 15.96 4.85
N PHE A 194 0.95 14.72 5.28
CA PHE A 194 0.85 13.53 4.43
C PHE A 194 -0.28 12.61 4.90
N VAL A 195 -1.01 12.08 3.93
CA VAL A 195 -2.05 11.07 4.18
C VAL A 195 -1.61 9.75 3.58
N VAL A 196 -1.63 8.70 4.40
CA VAL A 196 -1.13 7.36 4.06
C VAL A 196 -2.27 6.34 4.20
N PRO A 197 -3.12 6.19 3.19
CA PRO A 197 -4.18 5.18 3.20
C PRO A 197 -3.65 3.80 2.81
N HIS A 198 -4.36 2.75 3.27
CA HIS A 198 -4.08 1.37 2.91
C HIS A 198 -5.38 0.68 2.49
N SER A 199 -5.64 0.61 1.19
CA SER A 199 -6.88 0.04 0.64
C SER A 199 -6.85 -0.08 -0.88
N GLY A 200 -7.80 -0.81 -1.42
CA GLY A 200 -7.95 -1.06 -2.85
C GLY A 200 -8.13 -2.54 -3.17
N ILE A 201 -8.32 -2.87 -4.43
CA ILE A 201 -8.46 -4.26 -4.87
C ILE A 201 -7.06 -4.87 -5.03
N GLU A 202 -6.77 -5.92 -4.26
CA GLU A 202 -5.50 -6.63 -4.36
C GLU A 202 -5.21 -7.11 -5.78
N PHE A 203 -3.97 -6.89 -6.20
CA PHE A 203 -3.41 -7.32 -7.48
C PHE A 203 -4.11 -6.74 -8.72
N SER A 204 -4.88 -5.66 -8.57
CA SER A 204 -5.48 -4.95 -9.68
C SER A 204 -4.56 -3.83 -10.18
N ALA A 205 -4.46 -3.70 -11.51
CA ALA A 205 -3.75 -2.60 -12.15
C ALA A 205 -4.37 -1.22 -11.82
N TRP A 206 -5.65 -1.19 -11.49
CA TRP A 206 -6.45 0.02 -11.37
C TRP A 206 -7.06 0.19 -9.98
N PRO A 207 -7.04 1.42 -9.42
CA PRO A 207 -7.75 1.69 -8.18
C PRO A 207 -9.27 1.60 -8.38
N ALA A 208 -9.94 1.12 -7.34
CA ALA A 208 -11.40 1.08 -7.30
C ALA A 208 -12.00 2.50 -7.16
N PRO A 209 -13.24 2.74 -7.65
CA PRO A 209 -13.90 4.04 -7.54
C PRO A 209 -13.91 4.63 -6.13
N TYR A 210 -14.18 3.82 -5.11
CA TYR A 210 -14.21 4.30 -3.73
C TYR A 210 -12.84 4.84 -3.23
N CYS A 211 -11.72 4.29 -3.75
CA CYS A 211 -10.38 4.82 -3.48
C CYS A 211 -10.16 6.15 -4.19
N ILE A 212 -10.54 6.21 -5.49
CA ILE A 212 -10.39 7.42 -6.31
C ILE A 212 -11.17 8.57 -5.67
N ASP A 213 -12.43 8.35 -5.34
CA ASP A 213 -13.31 9.36 -4.77
C ASP A 213 -12.83 9.84 -3.40
N ALA A 214 -12.45 8.88 -2.51
CA ALA A 214 -11.94 9.21 -1.18
C ALA A 214 -10.63 10.00 -1.25
N TYR A 215 -9.69 9.59 -2.09
CA TYR A 215 -8.38 10.26 -2.15
C TYR A 215 -8.48 11.62 -2.81
N ARG A 216 -9.33 11.78 -3.83
CA ARG A 216 -9.65 13.09 -4.41
C ARG A 216 -10.34 14.00 -3.39
N ARG A 217 -11.29 13.46 -2.62
CA ARG A 217 -11.95 14.19 -1.53
C ARG A 217 -10.97 14.66 -0.46
N ILE A 218 -10.02 13.81 -0.08
CA ILE A 218 -8.95 14.16 0.87
C ILE A 218 -8.01 15.22 0.26
N ALA A 219 -7.69 15.11 -1.02
CA ALA A 219 -6.85 16.10 -1.71
C ALA A 219 -7.49 17.51 -1.72
N GLU A 220 -8.82 17.63 -1.64
CA GLU A 220 -9.52 18.92 -1.48
C GLU A 220 -9.20 19.60 -0.13
N ALA A 221 -8.86 18.82 0.92
CA ALA A 221 -8.37 19.36 2.19
C ALA A 221 -6.91 19.81 2.12
N ARG A 222 -6.24 19.63 0.98
CA ARG A 222 -4.88 20.09 0.65
C ARG A 222 -3.76 19.48 1.53
N PRO A 223 -3.63 18.17 1.70
CA PRO A 223 -2.38 17.59 2.14
C PRO A 223 -1.29 17.86 1.09
N ASP A 224 0.01 17.67 1.45
CA ASP A 224 1.11 17.79 0.48
C ASP A 224 1.18 16.60 -0.45
N ALA A 225 0.76 15.41 0.00
CA ALA A 225 0.55 14.23 -0.84
C ALA A 225 -0.41 13.22 -0.18
N VAL A 226 -1.04 12.38 -1.02
CA VAL A 226 -1.70 11.14 -0.62
C VAL A 226 -0.88 9.98 -1.19
N ILE A 227 -0.40 9.07 -0.32
CA ILE A 227 0.51 7.98 -0.68
C ILE A 227 -0.10 6.67 -0.20
N ALA A 228 -0.73 5.93 -1.11
CA ALA A 228 -1.54 4.77 -0.78
C ALA A 228 -0.80 3.44 -0.96
N HIS A 229 -1.30 2.42 -0.24
CA HIS A 229 -0.76 1.07 -0.13
C HIS A 229 -1.88 0.02 -0.24
N HIS A 230 -1.55 -1.26 -0.17
CA HIS A 230 -2.43 -2.44 -0.14
C HIS A 230 -2.57 -3.23 -1.45
N PRO A 231 -2.71 -2.66 -2.66
CA PRO A 231 -2.91 -3.48 -3.87
C PRO A 231 -1.77 -4.47 -4.18
N HIS A 232 -0.60 -4.35 -3.52
CA HIS A 232 0.58 -5.21 -3.70
C HIS A 232 1.14 -5.25 -5.13
N VAL A 233 0.73 -4.31 -5.94
CA VAL A 233 1.21 -4.02 -7.30
C VAL A 233 1.28 -2.52 -7.48
N PRO A 234 2.18 -2.00 -8.34
CA PRO A 234 2.19 -0.58 -8.67
C PRO A 234 0.89 -0.16 -9.33
N GLN A 235 0.34 0.97 -8.92
CA GLN A 235 -0.76 1.65 -9.60
C GLN A 235 -0.32 3.05 -10.03
N GLY A 236 -1.14 3.71 -10.86
CA GLY A 236 -0.85 5.04 -11.37
C GLY A 236 -0.88 6.14 -10.31
N MET A 237 -0.63 7.36 -10.77
CA MET A 237 -0.72 8.56 -9.98
C MET A 237 -1.42 9.69 -10.73
N GLU A 238 -1.94 10.68 -10.01
CA GLU A 238 -2.45 11.92 -10.59
C GLU A 238 -2.05 13.14 -9.77
N PHE A 239 -2.24 14.33 -10.37
CA PHE A 239 -2.31 15.60 -9.64
C PHE A 239 -3.77 16.04 -9.59
N TYR A 240 -4.42 15.84 -8.46
CA TYR A 240 -5.78 16.33 -8.25
C TYR A 240 -5.77 17.66 -7.50
N ARG A 241 -6.20 18.73 -8.14
CA ARG A 241 -6.14 20.11 -7.60
C ARG A 241 -4.76 20.52 -7.08
N GLY A 242 -3.70 20.01 -7.73
CA GLY A 242 -2.31 20.29 -7.40
C GLY A 242 -1.69 19.34 -6.35
N VAL A 243 -2.47 18.49 -5.71
CA VAL A 243 -2.00 17.48 -4.75
C VAL A 243 -1.65 16.19 -5.50
N PRO A 244 -0.42 15.66 -5.37
CA PRO A 244 -0.08 14.35 -5.92
C PRO A 244 -0.76 13.24 -5.11
N ILE A 245 -1.40 12.31 -5.83
CA ILE A 245 -2.02 11.11 -5.29
C ILE A 245 -1.33 9.91 -5.94
N PHE A 246 -0.67 9.08 -5.13
CA PHE A 246 -0.07 7.80 -5.55
C PHE A 246 -1.00 6.68 -5.08
N TYR A 247 -1.60 5.93 -6.01
CA TYR A 247 -2.66 4.96 -5.69
C TYR A 247 -2.15 3.64 -5.11
N SER A 248 -0.94 3.22 -5.47
CA SER A 248 -0.21 2.11 -4.83
C SER A 248 1.27 2.15 -5.23
N LEU A 249 2.14 1.99 -4.25
CA LEU A 249 3.58 1.88 -4.48
C LEU A 249 4.03 0.45 -4.80
N GLY A 250 3.15 -0.55 -4.64
CA GLY A 250 3.46 -1.98 -4.75
C GLY A 250 4.02 -2.57 -3.47
N ASN A 251 4.69 -3.73 -3.58
CA ASN A 251 5.44 -4.33 -2.49
C ASN A 251 6.81 -3.68 -2.33
N PHE A 252 7.36 -3.68 -1.11
CA PHE A 252 8.77 -3.37 -0.87
C PHE A 252 9.51 -4.62 -0.37
N LEU A 253 9.84 -4.71 0.90
CA LEU A 253 10.32 -5.96 1.48
C LEU A 253 9.13 -6.82 1.92
N PHE A 254 8.37 -7.27 0.96
CA PHE A 254 7.18 -8.11 1.10
C PHE A 254 7.23 -9.21 0.03
N TYR A 255 7.68 -10.41 0.41
CA TYR A 255 7.89 -11.47 -0.56
C TYR A 255 6.59 -12.13 -1.00
N GLN A 256 6.29 -12.07 -2.29
CA GLN A 256 5.22 -12.84 -2.92
C GLN A 256 5.82 -14.08 -3.59
N ASN A 257 5.34 -15.29 -3.23
CA ASN A 257 5.74 -16.54 -3.90
C ASN A 257 5.02 -16.67 -5.25
N THR A 258 5.47 -15.92 -6.24
CA THR A 258 4.87 -15.84 -7.57
C THR A 258 5.92 -15.47 -8.60
N LYS A 259 5.64 -15.81 -9.86
CA LYS A 259 6.40 -15.35 -11.02
C LYS A 259 5.80 -14.09 -11.67
N LEU A 260 4.62 -13.64 -11.24
CA LEU A 260 3.95 -12.48 -11.80
C LEU A 260 4.79 -11.22 -11.57
N ILE A 261 5.24 -10.60 -12.66
CA ILE A 261 6.24 -9.54 -12.64
C ILE A 261 5.75 -8.30 -11.86
N HIS A 262 4.49 -7.94 -11.98
CA HIS A 262 3.96 -6.73 -11.32
C HIS A 262 3.85 -6.88 -9.79
N ARG A 263 3.84 -8.11 -9.27
CA ARG A 263 3.92 -8.39 -7.82
C ARG A 263 5.36 -8.37 -7.27
N LYS A 264 6.35 -8.30 -8.17
CA LYS A 264 7.78 -8.23 -7.90
C LYS A 264 8.37 -6.85 -8.21
N HIS A 265 7.55 -5.88 -8.53
CA HIS A 265 7.96 -4.51 -8.79
C HIS A 265 7.28 -3.54 -7.82
N GLY A 266 7.98 -2.47 -7.50
CA GLY A 266 7.46 -1.33 -6.75
C GLY A 266 8.28 -0.08 -7.02
N PHE A 267 7.94 1.00 -6.34
CA PHE A 267 8.73 2.23 -6.39
C PHE A 267 8.72 2.98 -5.06
N LEU A 268 9.84 3.60 -4.74
CA LEU A 268 9.93 4.56 -3.65
C LEU A 268 9.51 5.94 -4.16
N VAL A 269 8.90 6.73 -3.29
CA VAL A 269 8.61 8.14 -3.54
C VAL A 269 9.58 8.98 -2.72
N GLU A 270 10.55 9.63 -3.37
CA GLU A 270 11.43 10.63 -2.78
C GLU A 270 10.79 12.01 -2.94
N LEU A 271 10.38 12.63 -1.86
CA LEU A 271 9.83 13.98 -1.82
C LEU A 271 10.91 14.99 -1.44
N SER A 272 10.94 16.13 -2.12
CA SER A 272 11.72 17.30 -1.77
C SER A 272 10.78 18.39 -1.26
N ALA A 273 10.90 18.76 0.02
CA ALA A 273 9.96 19.66 0.67
C ALA A 273 10.66 20.67 1.60
N GLY A 274 9.98 21.75 1.89
CA GLY A 274 10.43 22.81 2.78
C GLY A 274 9.24 23.46 3.49
N LYS A 275 9.48 24.58 4.18
CA LYS A 275 8.42 25.34 4.88
C LYS A 275 7.29 25.80 3.96
N ASP A 276 7.59 25.97 2.68
CA ASP A 276 6.61 26.41 1.68
C ASP A 276 5.80 25.26 1.07
N GLY A 277 5.98 24.02 1.57
CA GLY A 277 5.32 22.82 1.09
C GLY A 277 6.21 21.93 0.22
N LEU A 278 5.57 21.05 -0.55
CA LEU A 278 6.23 20.15 -1.49
C LEU A 278 6.77 20.91 -2.70
N ARG A 279 8.08 20.80 -2.97
CA ARG A 279 8.78 21.43 -4.09
C ARG A 279 8.89 20.54 -5.31
N GLY A 280 9.01 19.22 -5.09
CA GLY A 280 9.09 18.23 -6.14
C GLY A 280 9.20 16.82 -5.58
N PHE A 281 9.21 15.84 -6.48
CA PHE A 281 9.46 14.46 -6.12
C PHE A 281 10.16 13.70 -7.24
N ARG A 282 10.75 12.56 -6.88
CA ARG A 282 11.31 11.57 -7.81
C ARG A 282 10.84 10.18 -7.41
N LEU A 283 10.53 9.36 -8.41
CA LEU A 283 10.17 7.96 -8.24
C LEU A 283 11.40 7.09 -8.51
N HIS A 284 11.65 6.14 -7.62
CA HIS A 284 12.76 5.19 -7.74
C HIS A 284 12.20 3.78 -7.85
N PRO A 285 12.01 3.26 -9.08
CA PRO A 285 11.51 1.91 -9.30
C PRO A 285 12.54 0.87 -8.89
N TYR A 286 12.05 -0.23 -8.32
CA TYR A 286 12.87 -1.38 -7.93
C TYR A 286 12.16 -2.70 -8.26
N GLY A 287 12.97 -3.74 -8.39
CA GLY A 287 12.56 -5.13 -8.44
C GLY A 287 12.76 -5.83 -7.12
N ILE A 288 12.01 -6.92 -6.90
CA ILE A 288 12.07 -7.79 -5.72
C ILE A 288 12.49 -9.18 -6.20
N ASP A 289 13.60 -9.69 -5.68
CA ASP A 289 14.06 -11.06 -5.92
C ASP A 289 14.12 -11.88 -4.62
N ASP A 290 14.74 -13.05 -4.67
CA ASP A 290 14.86 -13.96 -3.51
C ASP A 290 15.83 -13.46 -2.43
N ARG A 291 16.57 -12.39 -2.68
CA ARG A 291 17.56 -11.80 -1.77
C ARG A 291 17.12 -10.47 -1.18
N GLY A 292 16.14 -9.80 -1.79
CA GLY A 292 15.66 -8.48 -1.35
C GLY A 292 15.21 -7.60 -2.52
N VAL A 293 15.53 -6.31 -2.40
CA VAL A 293 15.17 -5.30 -3.41
C VAL A 293 16.41 -4.75 -4.12
N HIS A 294 16.24 -4.37 -5.38
CA HIS A 294 17.29 -3.75 -6.19
C HIS A 294 16.69 -2.71 -7.12
N LEU A 295 17.38 -1.57 -7.35
CA LEU A 295 16.91 -0.52 -8.26
C LEU A 295 16.83 -1.02 -9.70
N LEU A 296 15.73 -0.73 -10.38
CA LEU A 296 15.63 -0.93 -11.83
C LEU A 296 16.52 0.08 -12.56
N LYS A 297 17.28 -0.39 -13.56
CA LYS A 297 18.25 0.41 -14.31
C LYS A 297 18.03 0.27 -15.83
N GLY A 298 18.59 1.20 -16.60
CA GLY A 298 18.60 1.11 -18.06
C GLY A 298 17.21 0.90 -18.67
N ALA A 299 17.08 -0.17 -19.46
CA ALA A 299 15.85 -0.51 -20.16
C ALA A 299 14.68 -0.83 -19.20
N ASP A 300 14.94 -1.54 -18.08
CA ASP A 300 13.90 -1.93 -17.12
C ASP A 300 13.33 -0.70 -16.41
N ARG A 301 14.20 0.25 -16.02
CA ARG A 301 13.76 1.53 -15.46
C ARG A 301 12.87 2.30 -16.45
N THR A 302 13.27 2.33 -17.72
CA THR A 302 12.51 3.01 -18.77
C THR A 302 11.15 2.32 -19.00
N ALA A 303 11.13 0.98 -19.04
CA ALA A 303 9.91 0.19 -19.20
C ALA A 303 8.95 0.45 -18.03
N PHE A 304 9.46 0.49 -16.80
CA PHE A 304 8.65 0.79 -15.61
C PHE A 304 8.08 2.23 -15.65
N GLY A 305 8.84 3.21 -16.10
CA GLY A 305 8.34 4.58 -16.29
C GLY A 305 7.17 4.65 -17.27
N ARG A 306 7.28 3.92 -18.40
CA ARG A 306 6.19 3.79 -19.37
C ARG A 306 4.97 3.05 -18.81
N LEU A 307 5.18 2.05 -17.96
CA LEU A 307 4.10 1.37 -17.24
C LEU A 307 3.34 2.34 -16.36
N LEU A 308 4.04 3.10 -15.48
CA LEU A 308 3.40 4.08 -14.61
C LEU A 308 2.66 5.18 -15.40
N GLU A 309 3.22 5.62 -16.54
CA GLU A 309 2.53 6.57 -17.43
C GLU A 309 1.21 5.98 -17.96
N LYS A 310 1.22 4.71 -18.43
CA LYS A 310 0.01 4.02 -18.86
C LYS A 310 -1.02 3.88 -17.73
N LEU A 311 -0.57 3.48 -16.53
CA LEU A 311 -1.42 3.33 -15.34
C LEU A 311 -2.00 4.67 -14.86
N SER A 312 -1.36 5.79 -15.18
CA SER A 312 -1.82 7.13 -14.82
C SER A 312 -2.77 7.75 -15.86
N ARG A 313 -2.87 7.14 -17.03
CA ARG A 313 -3.64 7.68 -18.17
C ARG A 313 -5.13 7.88 -17.89
N PRO A 314 -5.84 6.99 -17.16
CA PRO A 314 -7.28 7.16 -16.90
C PRO A 314 -7.60 8.48 -16.20
N PHE A 315 -6.71 8.98 -15.34
CA PHE A 315 -6.95 10.21 -14.58
C PHE A 315 -6.96 11.50 -15.44
N ALA A 316 -6.52 11.41 -16.69
CA ALA A 316 -6.66 12.50 -17.67
C ALA A 316 -8.00 12.48 -18.43
N GLY A 317 -8.79 11.39 -18.26
CA GLY A 317 -10.12 11.20 -18.88
C GLY A 317 -11.15 10.78 -17.83
N ASP A 318 -11.84 9.64 -18.09
CA ASP A 318 -12.69 9.01 -17.08
C ASP A 318 -11.82 8.14 -16.15
N PRO A 319 -11.70 8.49 -14.86
CA PRO A 319 -10.84 7.77 -13.93
C PRO A 319 -11.33 6.34 -13.64
N TYR A 320 -12.57 6.02 -13.96
CA TYR A 320 -13.16 4.69 -13.72
C TYR A 320 -12.98 3.71 -14.87
N ASP A 321 -12.53 4.17 -16.04
CA ASP A 321 -12.29 3.31 -17.22
C ASP A 321 -11.35 2.14 -16.92
N GLY A 322 -10.32 2.38 -16.09
CA GLY A 322 -9.42 1.33 -15.65
C GLY A 322 -10.12 0.25 -14.84
N TYR A 323 -10.89 0.66 -13.86
CA TYR A 323 -11.66 -0.25 -13.00
C TYR A 323 -12.70 -1.10 -13.78
N TYR A 324 -13.36 -0.54 -14.79
CA TYR A 324 -14.25 -1.33 -15.63
C TYR A 324 -13.50 -2.45 -16.39
N GLY A 325 -12.25 -2.20 -16.78
CA GLY A 325 -11.36 -3.22 -17.31
C GLY A 325 -11.07 -4.36 -16.32
N THR A 326 -10.87 -4.02 -15.03
CA THR A 326 -10.74 -5.03 -13.96
C THR A 326 -11.99 -5.91 -13.86
N LEU A 327 -13.19 -5.33 -13.85
CA LEU A 327 -14.43 -6.09 -13.77
C LEU A 327 -14.58 -7.05 -14.95
N LYS A 328 -14.36 -6.57 -16.17
CA LYS A 328 -14.43 -7.36 -17.41
C LYS A 328 -13.44 -8.52 -17.40
N GLU A 329 -12.17 -8.25 -17.14
CA GLU A 329 -11.13 -9.29 -17.16
C GLU A 329 -11.36 -10.34 -16.09
N ARG A 330 -11.66 -9.96 -14.86
CA ARG A 330 -11.89 -10.89 -13.75
C ARG A 330 -13.17 -11.71 -13.93
N TRP A 331 -14.13 -11.23 -14.70
CA TRP A 331 -15.28 -12.04 -15.11
C TRP A 331 -14.88 -13.08 -16.14
N HIS A 332 -14.27 -12.66 -17.26
CA HIS A 332 -13.96 -13.55 -18.40
C HIS A 332 -12.83 -14.55 -18.11
N SER A 333 -11.86 -14.21 -17.26
CA SER A 333 -10.83 -15.15 -16.80
C SER A 333 -11.36 -16.27 -15.91
N GLY A 334 -12.64 -16.21 -15.49
CA GLY A 334 -13.24 -17.16 -14.56
C GLY A 334 -12.79 -16.98 -13.10
N TYR A 335 -12.07 -15.89 -12.80
CA TYR A 335 -11.61 -15.58 -11.45
C TYR A 335 -12.75 -15.57 -10.44
N ALA A 336 -13.87 -14.90 -10.75
CA ALA A 336 -15.04 -14.83 -9.89
C ALA A 336 -15.59 -16.23 -9.54
N ALA A 337 -15.84 -17.06 -10.55
CA ALA A 337 -16.37 -18.40 -10.35
C ALA A 337 -15.38 -19.31 -9.58
N GLY A 338 -14.07 -19.12 -9.79
CA GLY A 338 -13.01 -19.80 -9.06
C GLY A 338 -13.01 -19.47 -7.57
N GLU A 339 -13.06 -18.18 -7.21
CA GLU A 339 -13.08 -17.73 -5.82
C GLU A 339 -14.33 -18.21 -5.06
N PHE A 340 -15.52 -18.17 -5.67
CA PHE A 340 -16.73 -18.67 -5.05
C PHE A 340 -16.71 -20.19 -4.85
N ARG A 341 -16.24 -20.96 -5.84
CA ARG A 341 -16.09 -22.43 -5.71
C ARG A 341 -15.09 -22.80 -4.61
N LYS A 342 -13.94 -22.10 -4.54
CA LYS A 342 -12.93 -22.30 -3.50
C LYS A 342 -13.50 -22.03 -2.11
N ALA A 343 -14.19 -20.90 -1.94
CA ALA A 343 -14.78 -20.53 -0.67
C ALA A 343 -15.89 -21.52 -0.25
N ALA A 344 -16.76 -21.95 -1.19
CA ALA A 344 -17.81 -22.93 -0.92
C ALA A 344 -17.23 -24.31 -0.57
N GLY A 345 -16.23 -24.79 -1.32
CA GLY A 345 -15.58 -26.08 -1.04
C GLY A 345 -14.86 -26.15 0.30
N GLN A 346 -14.49 -25.01 0.86
CA GLN A 346 -13.82 -24.97 2.16
C GLN A 346 -14.76 -25.30 3.34
N PHE A 347 -16.09 -25.21 3.18
CA PHE A 347 -17.03 -25.63 4.22
C PHE A 347 -16.93 -27.10 4.57
N ASP A 348 -16.52 -27.94 3.62
CA ASP A 348 -16.38 -29.38 3.82
C ASP A 348 -15.13 -29.75 4.64
N THR A 349 -14.12 -28.89 4.67
CA THR A 349 -12.81 -29.17 5.30
C THR A 349 -12.52 -28.30 6.52
N ASP A 350 -12.90 -27.02 6.49
CA ASP A 350 -12.72 -26.06 7.57
C ASP A 350 -13.86 -25.03 7.56
N PRO A 351 -15.01 -25.36 8.18
CA PRO A 351 -16.19 -24.48 8.17
C PRO A 351 -15.95 -23.13 8.87
N VAL A 352 -15.04 -23.07 9.84
CA VAL A 352 -14.71 -21.82 10.55
C VAL A 352 -13.97 -20.88 9.61
N LYS A 353 -12.96 -21.38 8.91
CA LYS A 353 -12.21 -20.63 7.89
C LYS A 353 -13.09 -20.23 6.72
N ALA A 354 -13.97 -21.13 6.26
CA ALA A 354 -14.94 -20.83 5.20
C ALA A 354 -15.86 -19.67 5.61
N ALA A 355 -16.43 -19.71 6.81
CA ALA A 355 -17.29 -18.64 7.31
C ALA A 355 -16.54 -17.29 7.40
N ALA A 356 -15.29 -17.29 7.87
CA ALA A 356 -14.45 -16.10 7.90
C ALA A 356 -14.16 -15.56 6.48
N LEU A 357 -13.91 -16.47 5.52
CA LEU A 357 -13.66 -16.11 4.12
C LEU A 357 -14.93 -15.48 3.49
N PHE A 358 -16.11 -16.08 3.68
CA PHE A 358 -17.35 -15.49 3.18
C PHE A 358 -17.67 -14.15 3.83
N ARG A 359 -17.51 -14.04 5.15
CA ARG A 359 -17.66 -12.75 5.85
C ARG A 359 -16.77 -11.69 5.22
N ASN A 360 -15.47 -11.97 5.03
CA ASN A 360 -14.52 -11.06 4.39
C ASN A 360 -15.00 -10.65 2.99
N ARG A 361 -15.41 -11.62 2.14
CA ARG A 361 -15.90 -11.34 0.78
C ARG A 361 -17.17 -10.47 0.73
N MET A 362 -18.00 -10.52 1.78
CA MET A 362 -19.28 -9.80 1.85
C MET A 362 -19.18 -8.44 2.55
N THR A 363 -18.13 -8.18 3.34
CA THR A 363 -18.09 -7.00 4.20
C THR A 363 -16.95 -6.03 3.90
N THR A 364 -15.87 -6.47 3.26
CA THR A 364 -14.77 -5.56 2.94
C THR A 364 -15.07 -4.73 1.69
N LEU A 365 -14.64 -3.48 1.69
CA LEU A 365 -14.87 -2.57 0.57
C LEU A 365 -14.25 -3.09 -0.73
N GLN A 366 -13.03 -3.63 -0.69
CA GLN A 366 -12.38 -4.18 -1.88
C GLN A 366 -13.21 -5.29 -2.55
N HIS A 367 -13.80 -6.20 -1.75
CA HIS A 367 -14.56 -7.31 -2.29
C HIS A 367 -15.95 -6.87 -2.75
N THR A 368 -16.65 -6.06 -1.96
CA THR A 368 -17.96 -5.55 -2.35
C THR A 368 -17.87 -4.64 -3.58
N ALA A 369 -16.81 -3.82 -3.68
CA ALA A 369 -16.54 -3.04 -4.88
C ALA A 369 -16.20 -3.91 -6.11
N LEU A 370 -15.64 -5.10 -5.92
CA LEU A 370 -15.38 -6.02 -7.03
C LEU A 370 -16.63 -6.80 -7.43
N TRP A 371 -17.30 -7.46 -6.46
CA TRP A 371 -18.36 -8.43 -6.76
C TRP A 371 -19.67 -7.77 -7.18
N ILE A 372 -20.14 -6.78 -6.45
CA ILE A 372 -21.45 -6.18 -6.68
C ILE A 372 -21.54 -5.51 -8.06
N PRO A 373 -20.63 -4.60 -8.45
CA PRO A 373 -20.67 -3.97 -9.78
C PRO A 373 -20.42 -4.97 -10.92
N MET A 374 -19.57 -5.97 -10.71
CA MET A 374 -19.30 -6.99 -11.72
C MET A 374 -20.58 -7.78 -12.02
N PHE A 375 -21.27 -8.30 -11.00
CA PHE A 375 -22.51 -9.05 -11.17
C PHE A 375 -23.65 -8.19 -11.73
N ASP A 376 -23.77 -6.92 -11.30
CA ASP A 376 -24.75 -5.99 -11.86
C ASP A 376 -24.51 -5.77 -13.37
N ARG A 377 -23.25 -5.54 -13.78
CA ARG A 377 -22.92 -5.36 -15.20
C ARG A 377 -23.17 -6.62 -16.02
N VAL A 378 -22.87 -7.81 -15.48
CA VAL A 378 -23.19 -9.09 -16.13
C VAL A 378 -24.69 -9.27 -16.29
N ALA A 379 -25.45 -9.04 -15.23
CA ALA A 379 -26.91 -9.17 -15.25
C ALA A 379 -27.58 -8.19 -16.23
N ARG A 380 -27.01 -7.02 -16.45
CA ARG A 380 -27.46 -6.00 -17.41
C ARG A 380 -26.90 -6.21 -18.83
N GLY A 381 -26.00 -7.15 -19.06
CA GLY A 381 -25.34 -7.35 -20.35
C GLY A 381 -24.35 -6.25 -20.75
N THR A 382 -23.78 -5.52 -19.76
CA THR A 382 -22.86 -4.39 -19.97
C THR A 382 -21.44 -4.67 -19.49
N ILE A 383 -21.10 -5.92 -19.17
CA ILE A 383 -19.78 -6.27 -18.68
C ILE A 383 -18.68 -6.01 -19.73
N ASP A 384 -19.04 -6.09 -21.02
CA ASP A 384 -18.13 -5.91 -22.15
C ASP A 384 -17.94 -4.44 -22.57
N ASP A 385 -18.65 -3.50 -21.96
CA ASP A 385 -18.56 -2.06 -22.29
C ASP A 385 -17.29 -1.37 -21.74
N ALA A 386 -16.36 -2.14 -21.16
CA ALA A 386 -15.08 -1.60 -20.67
C ALA A 386 -14.12 -1.32 -21.85
N PRO A 387 -13.28 -0.27 -21.76
CA PRO A 387 -12.27 0.01 -22.78
C PRO A 387 -11.28 -1.15 -22.92
N GLU A 388 -10.94 -1.52 -24.16
CA GLU A 388 -10.02 -2.64 -24.46
C GLU A 388 -8.65 -2.48 -23.79
N TRP A 389 -8.09 -1.27 -23.82
CA TRP A 389 -6.77 -0.99 -23.24
C TRP A 389 -6.72 -1.22 -21.73
N SER A 390 -7.85 -0.99 -21.02
CA SER A 390 -7.90 -1.21 -19.57
C SER A 390 -8.03 -2.68 -19.21
N THR A 391 -8.79 -3.45 -20.00
CA THR A 391 -8.90 -4.91 -19.89
C THR A 391 -7.57 -5.59 -20.16
N ALA A 392 -6.89 -5.19 -21.25
CA ALA A 392 -5.58 -5.74 -21.61
C ALA A 392 -4.51 -5.50 -20.53
N MET A 393 -4.51 -4.35 -19.89
CA MET A 393 -3.60 -4.06 -18.77
C MET A 393 -3.92 -4.91 -17.53
N GLU A 394 -5.17 -5.09 -17.17
CA GLU A 394 -5.55 -5.98 -16.06
C GLU A 394 -5.16 -7.43 -16.36
N HIS A 395 -5.35 -7.88 -17.60
CA HIS A 395 -4.88 -9.19 -18.07
C HIS A 395 -3.37 -9.34 -17.90
N GLU A 396 -2.58 -8.34 -18.31
CA GLU A 396 -1.12 -8.30 -18.13
C GLU A 396 -0.75 -8.44 -16.63
N PHE A 397 -1.44 -7.75 -15.74
CA PHE A 397 -1.19 -7.85 -14.29
C PHE A 397 -1.51 -9.22 -13.71
N MET A 398 -2.45 -9.94 -14.31
CA MET A 398 -2.83 -11.29 -13.87
C MET A 398 -1.97 -12.39 -14.48
N THR A 399 -1.24 -12.15 -15.57
CA THR A 399 -0.63 -13.22 -16.38
C THR A 399 0.85 -13.01 -16.72
N ALA A 400 1.35 -11.76 -16.76
CA ALA A 400 2.73 -11.51 -17.17
C ALA A 400 3.73 -12.05 -16.14
N GLU A 401 4.59 -12.96 -16.57
CA GLU A 401 5.62 -13.61 -15.73
C GLU A 401 7.01 -13.05 -16.04
N ILE A 402 7.92 -13.23 -15.07
CA ILE A 402 9.33 -12.93 -15.23
C ILE A 402 9.95 -13.98 -16.16
N ASP A 403 10.61 -13.54 -17.24
CA ASP A 403 11.30 -14.40 -18.19
C ASP A 403 12.39 -15.25 -17.49
N GLY A 404 12.41 -16.55 -17.79
CA GLY A 404 13.46 -17.48 -17.29
C GLY A 404 13.32 -17.90 -15.84
N ALA A 405 12.26 -17.57 -15.12
CA ALA A 405 12.01 -18.08 -13.78
C ALA A 405 11.68 -19.59 -13.85
N GLY A 406 12.54 -20.45 -13.28
CA GLY A 406 12.27 -21.87 -13.08
C GLY A 406 10.96 -22.12 -12.32
N PRO A 407 10.44 -23.36 -12.22
CA PRO A 407 9.20 -23.63 -11.51
C PRO A 407 9.27 -23.05 -10.08
N ALA A 408 8.22 -22.32 -9.66
CA ALA A 408 8.11 -21.83 -8.30
C ALA A 408 8.17 -23.06 -7.36
N GLY A 409 9.18 -23.12 -6.52
CA GLY A 409 9.29 -24.18 -5.52
C GLY A 409 8.05 -24.19 -4.65
N GLY A 410 7.47 -25.39 -4.45
CA GLY A 410 6.23 -25.62 -3.70
C GLY A 410 6.35 -25.33 -2.20
#